data_7700169878d3ce59c22438852c22164a
#
_entry.id   7700169878d3ce59c22438852c22164a
#
_cell.length_a   1.000
_cell.length_b   1.000
_cell.length_c   1.000
_cell.angle_alpha   90.00
_cell.angle_beta   90.00
_cell.angle_gamma   90.00
#
_symmetry.space_group_name_H-M   'P 1'
#
loop_
_entity.id
_entity.type
_entity.pdbx_description
1 polymer ?
#
loop_
_entity_poly.entity_id
_entity_poly.type
_entity_poly.pdbx_seq_one_letter_code
_entity_poly.pdbx_strand_id
1 'polypeptide(L)'
;MSRAVRETVQTIAVIVVVLVLIAAYVVYPLVKTKALMARPDIDSFKQDSIPLNDPAVFVQAGLTVDTFRFEADGLTKLACIRVLPRSQPDMAVRGLAILLHREGLDRTSLLDPAKALVDSGVEVIVYDQRASGLSGGKYHSDGQLEAIDLEALIGYLEIQGKLHHPLAVVGWGIGGDAALMASAEESRINQVIAIEPYLTTERMLQHALDKNFISWLPLKKTIFWWWYKIRSGYAVTNRTEENLTPVSGRTVIGLPANRMNEPEIRKLTSISSAELLTVAPVEQVEPVRWVTGYKAQK
;
A
#
# COMPACT_ATOMS: atom_id res chain seq x y z
N MET A 1 49.83 7.69 37.75
CA MET A 1 48.76 8.57 37.28
C MET A 1 48.14 9.24 38.51
N SER A 2 48.15 10.54 38.59
CA SER A 2 47.58 11.24 39.76
C SER A 2 46.03 11.02 39.85
N ARG A 3 45.47 11.08 41.05
CA ARG A 3 44.05 10.91 41.27
C ARG A 3 43.21 11.88 40.39
N ALA A 4 43.63 13.10 40.24
CA ALA A 4 42.97 14.12 39.41
C ALA A 4 42.95 13.70 37.91
N VAL A 5 44.05 13.17 37.37
CA VAL A 5 44.10 12.69 35.99
C VAL A 5 43.16 11.53 35.76
N ARG A 6 43.04 10.61 36.73
CA ARG A 6 42.14 9.48 36.67
C ARG A 6 40.65 9.91 36.66
N GLU A 7 40.28 10.87 37.53
CA GLU A 7 38.94 11.43 37.59
C GLU A 7 38.58 12.17 36.29
N THR A 8 39.50 12.95 35.72
CA THR A 8 39.28 13.61 34.43
C THR A 8 39.08 12.62 33.31
N VAL A 9 39.88 11.55 33.21
CA VAL A 9 39.73 10.51 32.19
C VAL A 9 38.41 9.79 32.32
N GLN A 10 37.98 9.47 33.55
CA GLN A 10 36.68 8.86 33.80
C GLN A 10 35.50 9.77 33.38
N THR A 11 35.58 11.05 33.67
CA THR A 11 34.55 12.04 33.30
C THR A 11 34.49 12.16 31.76
N ILE A 12 35.62 12.25 31.08
CA ILE A 12 35.63 12.28 29.59
C ILE A 12 35.06 11.00 29.03
N ALA A 13 35.40 9.82 29.57
CA ALA A 13 34.87 8.54 29.10
C ALA A 13 33.34 8.49 29.25
N VAL A 14 32.79 8.93 30.37
CA VAL A 14 31.35 9.02 30.60
C VAL A 14 30.67 9.96 29.58
N ILE A 15 31.26 11.14 29.34
CA ILE A 15 30.72 12.10 28.36
C ILE A 15 30.71 11.47 26.96
N VAL A 16 31.79 10.80 26.55
CA VAL A 16 31.88 10.13 25.24
C VAL A 16 30.82 9.04 25.12
N VAL A 17 30.64 8.20 26.14
CA VAL A 17 29.61 7.18 26.15
C VAL A 17 28.22 7.79 26.01
N VAL A 18 27.91 8.84 26.75
CA VAL A 18 26.63 9.56 26.67
C VAL A 18 26.41 10.13 25.27
N LEU A 19 27.43 10.75 24.66
CA LEU A 19 27.34 11.28 23.31
C LEU A 19 27.11 10.18 22.26
N VAL A 20 27.79 9.04 22.41
CA VAL A 20 27.56 7.87 21.53
C VAL A 20 26.15 7.34 21.66
N LEU A 21 25.62 7.24 22.88
CA LEU A 21 24.23 6.79 23.10
C LEU A 21 23.22 7.78 22.50
N ILE A 22 23.45 9.09 22.64
CA ILE A 22 22.61 10.12 22.02
C ILE A 22 22.68 10.01 20.49
N ALA A 23 23.88 9.87 19.92
CA ALA A 23 24.06 9.71 18.49
C ALA A 23 23.35 8.44 17.97
N ALA A 24 23.51 7.32 18.64
CA ALA A 24 22.81 6.08 18.31
C ALA A 24 21.30 6.25 18.39
N TYR A 25 20.79 6.93 19.40
CA TYR A 25 19.38 7.23 19.59
C TYR A 25 18.78 8.06 18.46
N VAL A 26 19.54 9.03 17.93
CA VAL A 26 19.11 9.88 16.81
C VAL A 26 19.28 9.19 15.46
N VAL A 27 20.37 8.44 15.27
CA VAL A 27 20.71 7.78 13.99
C VAL A 27 19.83 6.55 13.76
N TYR A 28 19.48 5.82 14.79
CA TYR A 28 18.66 4.61 14.66
C TYR A 28 17.32 4.85 13.95
N PRO A 29 16.48 5.84 14.36
CA PRO A 29 15.26 6.17 13.64
C PRO A 29 15.49 6.56 12.18
N LEU A 30 16.59 7.26 11.89
CA LEU A 30 16.99 7.61 10.52
C LEU A 30 17.20 6.37 9.64
N VAL A 31 17.94 5.39 10.15
CA VAL A 31 18.20 4.13 9.43
C VAL A 31 16.91 3.36 9.23
N LYS A 32 16.06 3.28 10.26
CA LYS A 32 14.76 2.59 10.19
C LYS A 32 13.78 3.28 9.25
N THR A 33 13.70 4.60 9.25
CA THR A 33 12.86 5.34 8.30
C THR A 33 13.29 5.04 6.87
N LYS A 34 14.60 4.99 6.61
CA LYS A 34 15.12 4.60 5.30
C LYS A 34 14.71 3.18 4.92
N ALA A 35 14.80 2.23 5.85
CA ALA A 35 14.46 0.84 5.62
C ALA A 35 12.95 0.64 5.37
N LEU A 36 12.10 1.41 6.06
CA LEU A 36 10.63 1.34 5.89
C LEU A 36 10.16 1.88 4.54
N MET A 37 10.84 2.92 4.03
CA MET A 37 10.49 3.53 2.75
C MET A 37 11.25 2.89 1.57
N ALA A 38 12.34 2.18 1.86
CA ALA A 38 13.15 1.57 0.82
C ALA A 38 12.47 0.33 0.27
N ARG A 39 12.77 0.05 -1.00
CA ARG A 39 12.43 -1.20 -1.63
C ARG A 39 12.87 -2.38 -0.74
N PRO A 40 11.99 -3.34 -0.44
CA PRO A 40 12.39 -4.59 0.20
C PRO A 40 13.49 -5.25 -0.62
N ASP A 41 14.53 -5.74 0.06
CA ASP A 41 15.61 -6.44 -0.62
C ASP A 41 15.06 -7.74 -1.21
N ILE A 42 15.00 -7.81 -2.53
CA ILE A 42 14.50 -8.99 -3.26
C ILE A 42 15.33 -10.23 -2.91
N ASP A 43 16.59 -10.05 -2.57
CA ASP A 43 17.47 -11.16 -2.21
C ASP A 43 17.15 -11.79 -0.85
N SER A 44 16.48 -11.07 0.04
CA SER A 44 16.02 -11.60 1.32
C SER A 44 14.82 -12.57 1.20
N PHE A 45 14.12 -12.54 0.07
CA PHE A 45 12.99 -13.44 -0.23
C PHE A 45 13.38 -14.66 -1.09
N LYS A 46 14.64 -14.78 -1.48
CA LYS A 46 15.16 -15.90 -2.29
C LYS A 46 15.39 -17.20 -1.50
N GLN A 47 14.67 -17.42 -0.41
CA GLN A 47 14.74 -18.71 0.28
C GLN A 47 13.67 -19.63 -0.28
N ASP A 48 14.14 -20.57 -1.10
CA ASP A 48 13.48 -21.81 -1.57
C ASP A 48 12.17 -21.64 -2.36
N SER A 49 12.28 -21.74 -3.68
CA SER A 49 11.25 -21.97 -4.70
C SER A 49 10.71 -20.73 -5.40
N ILE A 50 10.69 -20.80 -6.72
CA ILE A 50 10.06 -19.92 -7.73
C ILE A 50 10.12 -18.43 -7.34
N PRO A 51 10.77 -17.56 -8.11
CA PRO A 51 10.74 -16.13 -7.85
C PRO A 51 9.29 -15.69 -7.67
N LEU A 52 8.89 -15.27 -6.47
CA LEU A 52 7.53 -14.83 -6.13
C LEU A 52 6.98 -13.78 -7.11
N ASN A 53 7.86 -13.17 -7.89
CA ASN A 53 7.59 -12.13 -8.88
C ASN A 53 7.37 -12.66 -10.32
N ASP A 54 7.39 -13.97 -10.54
CA ASP A 54 7.22 -14.51 -11.88
C ASP A 54 5.72 -14.58 -12.25
N PRO A 55 5.28 -14.05 -13.43
CA PRO A 55 3.95 -14.31 -13.96
C PRO A 55 3.62 -15.81 -14.03
N ALA A 56 4.62 -16.68 -14.02
CA ALA A 56 4.46 -18.12 -13.95
C ALA A 56 3.61 -18.59 -12.75
N VAL A 57 3.61 -17.89 -11.63
CA VAL A 57 2.75 -18.22 -10.48
C VAL A 57 1.27 -18.17 -10.87
N PHE A 58 0.86 -17.16 -11.63
CA PHE A 58 -0.51 -17.01 -12.12
C PHE A 58 -0.84 -18.08 -13.19
N VAL A 59 0.12 -18.37 -14.07
CA VAL A 59 -0.03 -19.42 -15.10
C VAL A 59 -0.15 -20.79 -14.45
N GLN A 60 0.67 -21.11 -13.45
CA GLN A 60 0.61 -22.35 -12.71
C GLN A 60 -0.72 -22.53 -11.95
N ALA A 61 -1.33 -21.43 -11.52
CA ALA A 61 -2.69 -21.43 -10.96
C ALA A 61 -3.80 -21.61 -12.02
N GLY A 62 -3.43 -21.82 -13.28
CA GLY A 62 -4.36 -22.05 -14.39
C GLY A 62 -5.01 -20.77 -14.93
N LEU A 63 -4.40 -19.62 -14.72
CA LEU A 63 -4.88 -18.32 -15.17
C LEU A 63 -4.26 -17.94 -16.53
N THR A 64 -5.05 -17.28 -17.38
CA THR A 64 -4.57 -16.67 -18.62
C THR A 64 -4.10 -15.26 -18.32
N VAL A 65 -2.84 -14.98 -18.61
CA VAL A 65 -2.21 -13.71 -18.27
C VAL A 65 -1.57 -13.03 -19.49
N ASP A 66 -1.60 -11.70 -19.46
CA ASP A 66 -0.87 -10.81 -20.36
C ASP A 66 -0.01 -9.88 -19.50
N THR A 67 1.27 -9.78 -19.76
CA THR A 67 2.20 -8.97 -18.98
C THR A 67 2.59 -7.71 -19.73
N PHE A 68 2.60 -6.59 -19.04
CA PHE A 68 3.03 -5.32 -19.62
C PHE A 68 3.74 -4.45 -18.60
N ARG A 69 4.39 -3.42 -19.10
CA ARG A 69 4.97 -2.35 -18.29
C ARG A 69 4.49 -1.02 -18.81
N PHE A 70 4.27 -0.08 -17.92
CA PHE A 70 3.99 1.30 -18.30
C PHE A 70 4.83 2.26 -17.43
N GLU A 71 4.98 3.48 -17.89
CA GLU A 71 5.74 4.53 -17.22
C GLU A 71 4.76 5.49 -16.56
N ALA A 72 4.79 5.55 -15.21
CA ALA A 72 3.79 6.29 -14.44
C ALA A 72 4.07 7.80 -14.40
N ASP A 73 5.32 8.20 -14.11
CA ASP A 73 5.71 9.59 -13.88
C ASP A 73 6.89 10.07 -14.75
N GLY A 74 7.08 9.43 -15.92
CA GLY A 74 8.23 9.69 -16.81
C GLY A 74 9.54 9.06 -16.35
N LEU A 75 9.58 8.44 -15.18
CA LEU A 75 10.78 7.83 -14.59
C LEU A 75 10.53 6.44 -14.00
N THR A 76 9.35 6.19 -13.46
CA THR A 76 9.02 4.96 -12.72
C THR A 76 8.26 4.01 -13.63
N LYS A 77 8.91 2.90 -14.02
CA LYS A 77 8.27 1.84 -14.79
C LYS A 77 7.64 0.84 -13.85
N LEU A 78 6.34 0.61 -14.00
CA LEU A 78 5.57 -0.33 -13.19
C LEU A 78 5.31 -1.62 -13.95
N ALA A 79 5.46 -2.75 -13.27
CA ALA A 79 5.30 -4.08 -13.83
C ALA A 79 3.89 -4.61 -13.51
N CYS A 80 3.12 -4.91 -14.54
CA CYS A 80 1.71 -5.28 -14.46
C CYS A 80 1.45 -6.67 -15.05
N ILE A 81 0.45 -7.32 -14.51
CA ILE A 81 -0.15 -8.55 -15.06
C ILE A 81 -1.65 -8.29 -15.23
N ARG A 82 -2.11 -8.48 -16.45
CA ARG A 82 -3.53 -8.52 -16.79
C ARG A 82 -3.97 -9.98 -16.76
N VAL A 83 -4.94 -10.30 -15.93
CA VAL A 83 -5.49 -11.63 -15.78
C VAL A 83 -6.86 -11.65 -16.45
N LEU A 84 -7.00 -12.50 -17.43
CA LEU A 84 -8.20 -12.58 -18.26
C LEU A 84 -9.18 -13.60 -17.70
N PRO A 85 -10.49 -13.29 -17.68
CA PRO A 85 -11.51 -14.27 -17.34
C PRO A 85 -11.48 -15.41 -18.37
N ARG A 86 -11.82 -16.61 -17.92
CA ARG A 86 -11.93 -17.75 -18.83
C ARG A 86 -13.01 -17.44 -19.86
N SER A 87 -12.64 -17.50 -21.14
CA SER A 87 -13.62 -17.33 -22.23
C SER A 87 -14.69 -18.41 -22.11
N GLN A 88 -15.88 -18.01 -21.74
CA GLN A 88 -17.08 -18.82 -21.86
C GLN A 88 -17.90 -18.22 -23.00
N PRO A 89 -18.48 -19.02 -23.90
CA PRO A 89 -19.14 -18.52 -25.11
C PRO A 89 -20.25 -17.48 -24.86
N ASP A 90 -20.84 -17.50 -23.66
CA ASP A 90 -21.99 -16.66 -23.30
C ASP A 90 -21.70 -15.64 -22.20
N MET A 91 -20.43 -15.50 -21.75
CA MET A 91 -20.10 -14.61 -20.64
C MET A 91 -19.27 -13.41 -21.13
N ALA A 92 -19.93 -12.28 -21.28
CA ALA A 92 -19.25 -11.01 -21.49
C ALA A 92 -18.41 -10.65 -20.25
N VAL A 93 -17.31 -9.96 -20.46
CA VAL A 93 -16.50 -9.38 -19.36
C VAL A 93 -17.39 -8.45 -18.52
N ARG A 94 -17.47 -8.70 -17.22
CA ARG A 94 -18.38 -7.99 -16.31
C ARG A 94 -17.83 -6.67 -15.80
N GLY A 95 -16.61 -6.31 -16.16
CA GLY A 95 -15.90 -5.12 -15.73
C GLY A 95 -14.42 -5.40 -15.49
N LEU A 96 -13.73 -4.41 -14.95
CA LEU A 96 -12.31 -4.46 -14.65
C LEU A 96 -12.10 -4.21 -13.15
N ALA A 97 -11.22 -4.99 -12.53
CA ALA A 97 -10.72 -4.73 -11.17
C ALA A 97 -9.22 -4.49 -11.19
N ILE A 98 -8.76 -3.41 -10.56
CA ILE A 98 -7.33 -3.17 -10.33
C ILE A 98 -7.05 -3.45 -8.85
N LEU A 99 -6.08 -4.32 -8.58
CA LEU A 99 -5.73 -4.74 -7.23
C LEU A 99 -4.37 -4.16 -6.83
N LEU A 100 -4.32 -3.58 -5.62
CA LEU A 100 -3.13 -2.99 -5.03
C LEU A 100 -2.72 -3.75 -3.77
N HIS A 101 -1.50 -4.29 -3.76
CA HIS A 101 -0.99 -5.06 -2.64
C HIS A 101 -0.65 -4.18 -1.42
N ARG A 102 -0.45 -4.81 -0.28
CA ARG A 102 0.02 -4.17 0.95
C ARG A 102 1.52 -3.83 0.85
N GLU A 103 1.98 -2.89 1.67
CA GLU A 103 3.40 -2.60 1.85
C GLU A 103 4.21 -3.86 2.21
N GLY A 104 5.42 -3.96 1.68
CA GLY A 104 6.31 -5.09 1.91
C GLY A 104 5.94 -6.39 1.18
N LEU A 105 4.88 -6.37 0.37
CA LEU A 105 4.48 -7.45 -0.51
C LEU A 105 4.68 -7.06 -1.98
N ASP A 106 4.28 -7.93 -2.87
CA ASP A 106 4.26 -7.72 -4.30
C ASP A 106 2.93 -8.25 -4.91
N ARG A 107 2.77 -8.12 -6.23
CA ARG A 107 1.57 -8.53 -6.95
C ARG A 107 1.20 -10.01 -6.79
N THR A 108 2.15 -10.89 -6.44
CA THR A 108 1.87 -12.33 -6.28
C THR A 108 1.01 -12.61 -5.05
N SER A 109 1.06 -11.73 -4.05
CA SER A 109 0.18 -11.79 -2.87
C SER A 109 -1.30 -11.60 -3.22
N LEU A 110 -1.59 -11.13 -4.44
CA LEU A 110 -2.93 -10.87 -4.96
C LEU A 110 -3.47 -12.04 -5.82
N LEU A 111 -2.77 -13.18 -5.86
CA LEU A 111 -3.16 -14.32 -6.69
C LEU A 111 -4.56 -14.82 -6.36
N ASP A 112 -4.85 -15.09 -5.10
CA ASP A 112 -6.13 -15.63 -4.68
C ASP A 112 -7.31 -14.67 -4.93
N PRO A 113 -7.25 -13.38 -4.55
CA PRO A 113 -8.31 -12.44 -4.89
C PRO A 113 -8.44 -12.22 -6.41
N ALA A 114 -7.34 -12.21 -7.16
CA ALA A 114 -7.39 -12.12 -8.62
C ALA A 114 -8.10 -13.33 -9.23
N LYS A 115 -7.74 -14.54 -8.79
CA LYS A 115 -8.38 -15.77 -9.25
C LYS A 115 -9.87 -15.78 -8.99
N ALA A 116 -10.29 -15.42 -7.79
CA ALA A 116 -11.70 -15.39 -7.40
C ALA A 116 -12.52 -14.39 -8.24
N LEU A 117 -11.96 -13.23 -8.57
CA LEU A 117 -12.60 -12.23 -9.43
C LEU A 117 -12.71 -12.72 -10.88
N VAL A 118 -11.63 -13.29 -11.41
CA VAL A 118 -11.58 -13.83 -12.78
C VAL A 118 -12.56 -14.99 -12.94
N ASP A 119 -12.67 -15.89 -11.97
CA ASP A 119 -13.64 -16.99 -11.97
C ASP A 119 -15.10 -16.46 -11.96
N SER A 120 -15.30 -15.21 -11.49
CA SER A 120 -16.59 -14.50 -11.54
C SER A 120 -16.82 -13.68 -12.81
N GLY A 121 -15.93 -13.74 -13.78
CA GLY A 121 -16.03 -13.04 -15.07
C GLY A 121 -15.55 -11.60 -15.06
N VAL A 122 -14.84 -11.17 -14.01
CA VAL A 122 -14.22 -9.84 -13.92
C VAL A 122 -12.78 -9.94 -14.43
N GLU A 123 -12.40 -9.04 -15.32
CA GLU A 123 -10.99 -8.89 -15.71
C GLU A 123 -10.20 -8.26 -14.58
N VAL A 124 -8.96 -8.69 -14.35
CA VAL A 124 -8.16 -8.21 -13.24
C VAL A 124 -6.81 -7.69 -13.71
N ILE A 125 -6.40 -6.57 -13.18
CA ILE A 125 -5.01 -6.10 -13.27
C ILE A 125 -4.42 -6.12 -11.88
N VAL A 126 -3.28 -6.79 -11.73
CA VAL A 126 -2.40 -6.72 -10.58
C VAL A 126 -1.09 -6.09 -11.00
N TYR A 127 -0.52 -5.25 -10.18
CA TYR A 127 0.79 -4.67 -10.47
C TYR A 127 1.63 -4.53 -9.22
N ASP A 128 2.94 -4.57 -9.39
CA ASP A 128 3.85 -4.18 -8.32
C ASP A 128 3.80 -2.67 -8.17
N GLN A 129 3.40 -2.18 -7.02
CA GLN A 129 3.46 -0.76 -6.72
C GLN A 129 4.93 -0.28 -6.78
N ARG A 130 5.14 1.04 -6.87
CA ARG A 130 6.49 1.61 -6.88
C ARG A 130 7.36 1.05 -5.75
N ALA A 131 8.65 0.90 -6.00
CA ALA A 131 9.62 0.33 -5.06
C ALA A 131 9.28 -1.10 -4.56
N SER A 132 8.45 -1.84 -5.27
CA SER A 132 8.11 -3.24 -4.95
C SER A 132 8.37 -4.14 -6.15
N GLY A 133 8.56 -5.41 -5.90
CA GLY A 133 8.67 -6.46 -6.91
C GLY A 133 9.55 -6.10 -8.11
N LEU A 134 9.01 -6.19 -9.31
CA LEU A 134 9.69 -5.85 -10.57
C LEU A 134 9.47 -4.41 -11.03
N SER A 135 8.72 -3.61 -10.27
CA SER A 135 8.51 -2.18 -10.54
C SER A 135 9.74 -1.35 -10.18
N GLY A 136 9.86 -0.21 -10.85
CA GLY A 136 10.88 0.80 -10.56
C GLY A 136 10.63 1.56 -9.26
N GLY A 137 11.49 2.56 -9.02
CA GLY A 137 11.43 3.38 -7.82
C GLY A 137 12.35 2.87 -6.72
N LYS A 138 12.79 3.79 -5.86
CA LYS A 138 13.65 3.49 -4.69
C LYS A 138 12.85 3.44 -3.40
N TYR A 139 11.75 4.20 -3.36
CA TYR A 139 10.94 4.40 -2.16
C TYR A 139 9.47 4.35 -2.54
N HIS A 140 8.69 3.79 -1.65
CA HIS A 140 7.24 3.96 -1.64
C HIS A 140 6.87 5.14 -0.74
N SER A 141 5.65 5.65 -0.90
CA SER A 141 5.09 6.69 -0.05
C SER A 141 4.11 6.10 0.97
N ASP A 142 3.26 6.94 1.50
CA ASP A 142 2.13 6.57 2.37
C ASP A 142 0.80 6.46 1.59
N GLY A 143 0.89 6.11 0.30
CA GLY A 143 -0.24 5.98 -0.60
C GLY A 143 -0.35 7.11 -1.64
N GLN A 144 0.30 8.25 -1.42
CA GLN A 144 0.18 9.44 -2.29
C GLN A 144 0.75 9.20 -3.69
N LEU A 145 1.98 8.73 -3.78
CA LEU A 145 2.61 8.44 -5.07
C LEU A 145 1.99 7.21 -5.72
N GLU A 146 1.56 6.24 -4.92
CA GLU A 146 0.86 5.06 -5.37
C GLU A 146 -0.52 5.41 -5.96
N ALA A 147 -1.19 6.46 -5.45
CA ALA A 147 -2.42 6.99 -6.02
C ALA A 147 -2.18 7.61 -7.40
N ILE A 148 -1.14 8.43 -7.54
CA ILE A 148 -0.73 9.01 -8.84
C ILE A 148 -0.37 7.90 -9.84
N ASP A 149 0.31 6.85 -9.40
CA ASP A 149 0.62 5.70 -10.24
C ASP A 149 -0.65 4.97 -10.72
N LEU A 150 -1.63 4.82 -9.85
CA LEU A 150 -2.92 4.22 -10.20
C LEU A 150 -3.69 5.05 -11.21
N GLU A 151 -3.75 6.38 -11.04
CA GLU A 151 -4.37 7.28 -12.00
C GLU A 151 -3.67 7.20 -13.38
N ALA A 152 -2.34 7.17 -13.38
CA ALA A 152 -1.56 6.99 -14.61
C ALA A 152 -1.82 5.63 -15.26
N LEU A 153 -1.97 4.55 -14.49
CA LEU A 153 -2.35 3.23 -15.00
C LEU A 153 -3.72 3.26 -15.66
N ILE A 154 -4.71 3.87 -15.01
CA ILE A 154 -6.07 4.00 -15.55
C ILE A 154 -6.05 4.77 -16.87
N GLY A 155 -5.32 5.90 -16.93
CA GLY A 155 -5.13 6.66 -18.16
C GLY A 155 -4.43 5.84 -19.27
N TYR A 156 -3.41 5.10 -18.92
CA TYR A 156 -2.74 4.19 -19.85
C TYR A 156 -3.70 3.13 -20.42
N LEU A 157 -4.50 2.50 -19.57
CA LEU A 157 -5.46 1.47 -20.00
C LEU A 157 -6.53 2.06 -20.93
N GLU A 158 -6.99 3.28 -20.68
CA GLU A 158 -7.94 3.97 -21.56
C GLU A 158 -7.35 4.21 -22.93
N ILE A 159 -6.12 4.76 -23.01
CA ILE A 159 -5.42 5.01 -24.28
C ILE A 159 -5.21 3.68 -25.06
N GLN A 160 -4.96 2.58 -24.36
CA GLN A 160 -4.80 1.27 -24.97
C GLN A 160 -6.12 0.60 -25.34
N GLY A 161 -7.28 1.19 -25.06
CA GLY A 161 -8.59 0.57 -25.26
C GLY A 161 -8.83 -0.66 -24.38
N LYS A 162 -8.15 -0.74 -23.24
CA LYS A 162 -8.20 -1.87 -22.30
C LYS A 162 -8.93 -1.51 -20.99
N LEU A 163 -9.50 -0.32 -20.89
CA LEU A 163 -10.31 0.07 -19.74
C LEU A 163 -11.74 -0.42 -19.92
N HIS A 164 -12.19 -1.29 -19.05
CA HIS A 164 -13.55 -1.81 -19.03
C HIS A 164 -14.33 -1.28 -17.83
N HIS A 165 -15.61 -1.03 -18.02
CA HIS A 165 -16.51 -0.56 -16.98
C HIS A 165 -17.55 -1.64 -16.60
N PRO A 166 -17.99 -1.69 -15.33
CA PRO A 166 -17.52 -0.86 -14.22
C PRO A 166 -16.06 -1.13 -13.85
N LEU A 167 -15.33 -0.07 -13.42
CA LEU A 167 -13.98 -0.16 -12.88
C LEU A 167 -14.06 -0.21 -11.35
N ALA A 168 -13.56 -1.30 -10.77
CA ALA A 168 -13.35 -1.43 -9.34
C ALA A 168 -11.86 -1.32 -8.99
N VAL A 169 -11.56 -0.67 -7.89
CA VAL A 169 -10.19 -0.63 -7.31
C VAL A 169 -10.24 -1.26 -5.93
N VAL A 170 -9.38 -2.24 -5.70
CA VAL A 170 -9.29 -2.95 -4.41
C VAL A 170 -7.88 -2.84 -3.89
N GLY A 171 -7.69 -2.31 -2.69
CA GLY A 171 -6.37 -2.12 -2.10
C GLY A 171 -6.28 -2.56 -0.66
N TRP A 172 -5.11 -3.05 -0.27
CA TRP A 172 -4.78 -3.49 1.07
C TRP A 172 -3.70 -2.60 1.70
N GLY A 173 -3.87 -2.20 2.96
CA GLY A 173 -2.92 -1.34 3.67
C GLY A 173 -2.65 -0.04 2.91
N ILE A 174 -1.40 0.25 2.56
CA ILE A 174 -1.02 1.41 1.72
C ILE A 174 -1.74 1.39 0.36
N GLY A 175 -1.93 0.20 -0.24
CA GLY A 175 -2.73 0.07 -1.47
C GLY A 175 -4.19 0.49 -1.28
N GLY A 176 -4.75 0.29 -0.08
CA GLY A 176 -6.07 0.79 0.29
C GLY A 176 -6.12 2.31 0.41
N ASP A 177 -5.09 2.91 1.00
CA ASP A 177 -4.96 4.37 1.07
C ASP A 177 -4.81 4.97 -0.32
N ALA A 178 -3.98 4.38 -1.18
CA ALA A 178 -3.81 4.80 -2.57
C ALA A 178 -5.12 4.72 -3.37
N ALA A 179 -5.88 3.64 -3.20
CA ALA A 179 -7.18 3.47 -3.86
C ALA A 179 -8.20 4.55 -3.43
N LEU A 180 -8.24 4.87 -2.14
CA LEU A 180 -9.09 5.94 -1.62
C LEU A 180 -8.67 7.32 -2.17
N MET A 181 -7.38 7.63 -2.14
CA MET A 181 -6.85 8.91 -2.64
C MET A 181 -7.12 9.08 -4.13
N ALA A 182 -6.78 8.08 -4.95
CA ALA A 182 -7.03 8.13 -6.39
C ALA A 182 -8.52 8.31 -6.72
N SER A 183 -9.42 7.71 -5.95
CA SER A 183 -10.85 7.82 -6.21
C SER A 183 -11.43 9.22 -5.99
N ALA A 184 -10.72 10.09 -5.28
CA ALA A 184 -11.10 11.48 -5.10
C ALA A 184 -10.89 12.32 -6.39
N GLU A 185 -9.87 11.97 -7.16
CA GLU A 185 -9.46 12.70 -8.37
C GLU A 185 -9.88 11.98 -9.67
N GLU A 186 -10.02 10.65 -9.60
CA GLU A 186 -10.23 9.79 -10.78
C GLU A 186 -11.71 9.35 -10.90
N SER A 187 -12.48 10.07 -11.65
CA SER A 187 -13.93 9.86 -11.81
C SER A 187 -14.30 8.56 -12.54
N ARG A 188 -13.37 7.92 -13.25
CA ARG A 188 -13.58 6.64 -13.93
C ARG A 188 -13.68 5.47 -12.96
N ILE A 189 -13.27 5.63 -11.70
CA ILE A 189 -13.40 4.62 -10.66
C ILE A 189 -14.86 4.56 -10.21
N ASN A 190 -15.53 3.44 -10.49
CA ASN A 190 -16.93 3.22 -10.11
C ASN A 190 -17.08 2.65 -8.69
N GLN A 191 -16.05 1.94 -8.21
CA GLN A 191 -16.07 1.34 -6.89
C GLN A 191 -14.68 1.27 -6.30
N VAL A 192 -14.58 1.60 -5.00
CA VAL A 192 -13.36 1.43 -4.20
C VAL A 192 -13.63 0.48 -3.04
N ILE A 193 -12.69 -0.43 -2.83
CA ILE A 193 -12.68 -1.34 -1.68
C ILE A 193 -11.31 -1.21 -1.01
N ALA A 194 -11.28 -0.54 0.11
CA ALA A 194 -10.05 -0.35 0.90
C ALA A 194 -10.06 -1.30 2.11
N ILE A 195 -9.10 -2.20 2.17
CA ILE A 195 -9.00 -3.22 3.21
C ILE A 195 -7.86 -2.87 4.15
N GLU A 196 -8.20 -2.62 5.41
CA GLU A 196 -7.27 -2.17 6.46
C GLU A 196 -6.40 -0.97 6.06
N PRO A 197 -6.97 0.08 5.41
CA PRO A 197 -6.19 1.28 5.11
C PRO A 197 -5.68 1.90 6.42
N TYR A 198 -4.56 2.59 6.34
CA TYR A 198 -4.03 3.33 7.49
C TYR A 198 -4.77 4.63 7.73
N LEU A 199 -5.22 5.30 6.68
CA LEU A 199 -5.93 6.59 6.63
C LEU A 199 -5.07 7.79 7.03
N THR A 200 -4.01 7.58 7.78
CA THR A 200 -3.06 8.63 8.15
C THR A 200 -1.63 8.11 8.12
N THR A 201 -0.70 8.97 7.70
CA THR A 201 0.74 8.67 7.75
C THR A 201 1.19 8.34 9.18
N GLU A 202 0.63 9.03 10.17
CA GLU A 202 0.97 8.78 11.58
C GLU A 202 0.65 7.34 11.99
N ARG A 203 -0.51 6.83 11.58
CA ARG A 203 -0.91 5.46 11.90
C ARG A 203 -0.05 4.43 11.17
N MET A 204 0.27 4.67 9.91
CA MET A 204 1.20 3.82 9.16
C MET A 204 2.55 3.74 9.87
N LEU A 205 3.11 4.87 10.28
CA LEU A 205 4.37 4.93 11.01
C LEU A 205 4.27 4.28 12.39
N GLN A 206 3.14 4.46 13.08
CA GLN A 206 2.90 3.81 14.37
C GLN A 206 2.87 2.29 14.24
N HIS A 207 2.15 1.76 13.25
CA HIS A 207 2.12 0.33 12.96
C HIS A 207 3.52 -0.21 12.66
N ALA A 208 4.29 0.51 11.85
CA ALA A 208 5.67 0.15 11.55
C ALA A 208 6.60 0.19 12.78
N LEU A 209 6.37 1.11 13.72
CA LEU A 209 7.13 1.22 14.97
C LEU A 209 6.73 0.16 15.99
N ASP A 210 5.47 -0.22 16.07
CA ASP A 210 4.97 -1.20 17.03
C ASP A 210 5.45 -2.63 16.71
N LYS A 211 5.73 -2.92 15.46
CA LYS A 211 6.37 -4.16 15.02
C LYS A 211 7.86 -4.25 15.41
N ASN A 212 8.47 -3.16 15.86
CA ASN A 212 9.89 -3.12 16.17
C ASN A 212 10.14 -3.02 17.68
N PHE A 213 11.15 -3.75 18.17
CA PHE A 213 11.56 -3.92 19.57
C PHE A 213 11.73 -2.63 20.40
N ILE A 214 11.72 -1.44 19.80
CA ILE A 214 12.01 -0.17 20.47
C ILE A 214 10.74 0.59 20.90
N SER A 215 9.67 -0.15 21.23
CA SER A 215 8.42 0.49 21.67
C SER A 215 8.55 1.29 22.97
N TRP A 216 9.53 1.04 23.84
CA TRP A 216 9.73 1.67 25.14
C TRP A 216 10.52 2.99 25.13
N LEU A 217 11.19 3.38 24.02
CA LEU A 217 12.01 4.59 23.96
C LEU A 217 11.13 5.86 23.97
N PRO A 218 11.35 6.78 24.91
CA PRO A 218 10.65 8.07 24.92
C PRO A 218 11.02 8.88 23.67
N LEU A 219 10.14 9.77 23.23
CA LEU A 219 10.32 10.66 22.07
C LEU A 219 10.55 9.95 20.72
N LYS A 220 10.55 8.61 20.66
CA LYS A 220 10.78 7.85 19.42
C LYS A 220 9.84 8.27 18.28
N LYS A 221 8.56 8.46 18.59
CA LYS A 221 7.54 8.89 17.61
C LYS A 221 7.90 10.25 17.02
N THR A 222 8.29 11.21 17.86
CA THR A 222 8.64 12.57 17.43
C THR A 222 9.87 12.59 16.56
N ILE A 223 10.93 11.86 16.95
CA ILE A 223 12.19 11.79 16.18
C ILE A 223 11.95 11.07 14.86
N PHE A 224 11.19 9.96 14.89
CA PHE A 224 10.88 9.19 13.68
C PHE A 224 10.03 10.03 12.71
N TRP A 225 9.00 10.74 13.22
CA TRP A 225 8.17 11.66 12.47
C TRP A 225 8.97 12.79 11.82
N TRP A 226 9.90 13.37 12.57
CA TRP A 226 10.78 14.42 12.07
C TRP A 226 11.67 13.91 10.92
N TRP A 227 12.27 12.74 11.08
CA TRP A 227 13.07 12.10 10.03
C TRP A 227 12.24 11.71 8.81
N TYR A 228 11.04 11.18 9.01
CA TYR A 228 10.14 10.84 7.92
C TYR A 228 9.81 12.09 7.09
N LYS A 229 9.43 13.18 7.75
CA LYS A 229 9.13 14.47 7.11
C LYS A 229 10.31 15.01 6.30
N ILE A 230 11.54 14.95 6.84
CA ILE A 230 12.74 15.42 6.12
C ILE A 230 13.03 14.56 4.90
N ARG A 231 12.78 13.25 4.97
CA ARG A 231 13.14 12.32 3.90
C ARG A 231 12.07 12.17 2.82
N SER A 232 10.82 12.20 3.18
CA SER A 232 9.74 12.07 2.22
C SER A 232 9.71 13.23 1.23
N GLY A 233 10.21 14.41 1.64
CA GLY A 233 10.13 15.62 0.82
C GLY A 233 8.70 16.09 0.56
N TYR A 234 7.70 15.32 1.00
CA TYR A 234 6.28 15.60 0.82
C TYR A 234 5.72 16.27 2.07
N ALA A 235 4.69 17.08 1.86
CA ALA A 235 3.91 17.58 2.98
C ALA A 235 3.23 16.38 3.65
N VAL A 236 3.78 15.96 4.78
CA VAL A 236 3.33 14.81 5.59
C VAL A 236 1.95 15.05 6.23
N THR A 237 1.21 15.97 5.70
CA THR A 237 -0.10 16.41 6.19
C THR A 237 -1.25 15.76 5.44
N ASN A 238 -0.99 14.95 4.43
CA ASN A 238 -2.06 14.32 3.69
C ASN A 238 -2.66 13.20 4.52
N ARG A 239 -3.72 13.53 5.19
CA ARG A 239 -4.64 12.58 5.76
C ARG A 239 -5.58 12.16 4.63
N THR A 240 -5.69 10.87 4.39
CA THR A 240 -6.66 10.33 3.42
C THR A 240 -8.06 10.89 3.68
N GLU A 241 -8.40 11.06 4.97
CA GLU A 241 -9.68 11.63 5.41
C GLU A 241 -9.92 13.10 4.99
N GLU A 242 -8.85 13.91 4.83
CA GLU A 242 -8.94 15.30 4.40
C GLU A 242 -9.06 15.44 2.88
N ASN A 243 -8.55 14.44 2.16
CA ASN A 243 -8.55 14.40 0.70
C ASN A 243 -9.74 13.63 0.10
N LEU A 244 -10.53 12.94 0.94
CA LEU A 244 -11.72 12.27 0.48
C LEU A 244 -12.82 13.30 0.20
N THR A 245 -12.89 13.73 -1.03
CA THR A 245 -14.12 14.28 -1.58
C THR A 245 -15.17 13.19 -1.72
N PRO A 246 -16.47 13.51 -1.75
CA PRO A 246 -17.50 12.51 -2.00
C PRO A 246 -17.17 11.77 -3.30
N VAL A 247 -16.75 10.51 -3.18
CA VAL A 247 -16.48 9.66 -4.33
C VAL A 247 -17.78 9.44 -5.07
N SER A 248 -17.78 9.65 -6.37
CA SER A 248 -18.96 9.44 -7.22
C SER A 248 -19.40 7.96 -7.27
N GLY A 249 -18.58 7.05 -6.78
CA GLY A 249 -18.78 5.62 -6.76
C GLY A 249 -19.06 5.06 -5.36
N ARG A 250 -19.32 3.75 -5.31
CA ARG A 250 -19.48 3.01 -4.05
C ARG A 250 -18.13 2.84 -3.38
N THR A 251 -18.00 3.32 -2.15
CA THR A 251 -16.81 3.13 -1.32
C THR A 251 -17.10 2.13 -0.21
N VAL A 252 -16.25 1.12 -0.09
CA VAL A 252 -16.32 0.11 0.97
C VAL A 252 -14.99 0.10 1.72
N ILE A 253 -15.05 0.21 3.05
CA ILE A 253 -13.87 0.18 3.90
C ILE A 253 -13.96 -1.02 4.83
N GLY A 254 -13.09 -1.97 4.63
CA GLY A 254 -12.96 -3.15 5.48
C GLY A 254 -11.97 -2.93 6.61
N LEU A 255 -12.42 -3.06 7.86
CA LEU A 255 -11.60 -2.86 9.05
C LEU A 255 -11.80 -3.98 10.06
N PRO A 256 -10.78 -4.35 10.82
CA PRO A 256 -10.95 -5.22 11.96
C PRO A 256 -11.78 -4.54 13.05
N ALA A 257 -12.53 -5.32 13.83
CA ALA A 257 -13.53 -4.83 14.78
C ALA A 257 -12.98 -3.78 15.77
N ASN A 258 -11.73 -3.91 16.17
CA ASN A 258 -11.08 -2.98 17.12
C ASN A 258 -10.82 -1.59 16.51
N ARG A 259 -10.86 -1.43 15.18
CA ARG A 259 -10.64 -0.16 14.49
C ARG A 259 -11.93 0.59 14.12
N MET A 260 -13.09 -0.07 14.18
CA MET A 260 -14.37 0.51 13.74
C MET A 260 -14.78 1.81 14.45
N ASN A 261 -14.30 2.02 15.68
CA ASN A 261 -14.64 3.19 16.50
C ASN A 261 -13.59 4.31 16.45
N GLU A 262 -12.60 4.22 15.59
CA GLU A 262 -11.56 5.24 15.46
C GLU A 262 -12.13 6.58 14.99
N PRO A 263 -11.63 7.73 15.51
CA PRO A 263 -12.13 9.06 15.13
C PRO A 263 -12.03 9.33 13.63
N GLU A 264 -10.94 8.86 13.00
CA GLU A 264 -10.68 8.99 11.56
C GLU A 264 -11.75 8.28 10.74
N ILE A 265 -12.16 7.09 11.19
CA ILE A 265 -13.21 6.30 10.52
C ILE A 265 -14.57 7.00 10.62
N ARG A 266 -14.90 7.53 11.80
CA ARG A 266 -16.15 8.29 11.98
C ARG A 266 -16.20 9.53 11.10
N LYS A 267 -15.09 10.24 11.00
CA LYS A 267 -14.98 11.42 10.13
C LYS A 267 -15.13 11.02 8.66
N LEU A 268 -14.46 9.94 8.23
CA LEU A 268 -14.56 9.42 6.87
C LEU A 268 -16.00 9.12 6.48
N THR A 269 -16.73 8.39 7.33
CA THR A 269 -18.13 8.05 7.07
C THR A 269 -19.09 9.23 7.13
N SER A 270 -18.72 10.31 7.80
CA SER A 270 -19.52 11.55 7.79
C SER A 270 -19.33 12.39 6.52
N ILE A 271 -18.20 12.24 5.83
CA ILE A 271 -17.86 13.00 4.63
C ILE A 271 -18.25 12.22 3.37
N SER A 272 -18.09 10.90 3.40
CA SER A 272 -18.38 10.00 2.28
C SER A 272 -19.54 9.07 2.63
N SER A 273 -20.30 8.63 1.63
CA SER A 273 -21.29 7.56 1.78
C SER A 273 -20.64 6.17 1.89
N ALA A 274 -19.43 6.09 2.49
CA ALA A 274 -18.67 4.87 2.61
C ALA A 274 -19.36 3.83 3.48
N GLU A 275 -19.46 2.63 2.97
CA GLU A 275 -19.94 1.47 3.71
C GLU A 275 -18.80 0.88 4.54
N LEU A 276 -18.99 0.82 5.86
CA LEU A 276 -18.04 0.17 6.76
C LEU A 276 -18.38 -1.31 6.91
N LEU A 277 -17.37 -2.14 6.74
CA LEU A 277 -17.48 -3.58 6.95
C LEU A 277 -16.46 -4.05 7.97
N THR A 278 -16.92 -4.86 8.92
CA THR A 278 -16.01 -5.61 9.77
C THR A 278 -15.45 -6.77 8.96
N VAL A 279 -14.14 -6.77 8.77
CA VAL A 279 -13.43 -7.86 8.10
C VAL A 279 -12.74 -8.76 9.11
N ALA A 280 -12.77 -10.05 8.85
CA ALA A 280 -11.90 -11.03 9.49
C ALA A 280 -10.43 -10.71 9.11
N PRO A 281 -9.43 -11.32 9.77
CA PRO A 281 -8.04 -11.12 9.38
C PRO A 281 -7.86 -11.19 7.87
N VAL A 282 -6.97 -10.35 7.34
CA VAL A 282 -6.75 -10.00 5.91
C VAL A 282 -6.80 -11.20 4.96
N GLU A 283 -6.41 -12.38 5.42
CA GLU A 283 -6.34 -13.62 4.65
C GLU A 283 -7.72 -14.17 4.20
N GLN A 284 -8.82 -13.66 4.77
CA GLN A 284 -10.19 -14.18 4.51
C GLN A 284 -11.10 -13.19 3.80
N VAL A 285 -10.57 -12.06 3.32
CA VAL A 285 -11.40 -11.06 2.64
C VAL A 285 -11.62 -11.46 1.19
N GLU A 286 -12.85 -11.80 0.86
CA GLU A 286 -13.28 -12.10 -0.51
C GLU A 286 -13.81 -10.83 -1.20
N PRO A 287 -12.99 -10.08 -1.94
CA PRO A 287 -13.46 -8.87 -2.64
C PRO A 287 -14.52 -9.16 -3.70
N VAL A 288 -14.62 -10.40 -4.15
CA VAL A 288 -15.59 -10.85 -5.16
C VAL A 288 -17.03 -10.45 -4.82
N ARG A 289 -17.46 -10.64 -3.57
CA ARG A 289 -18.83 -10.31 -3.14
C ARG A 289 -19.16 -8.83 -3.32
N TRP A 290 -18.18 -7.98 -3.19
CA TRP A 290 -18.37 -6.54 -3.27
C TRP A 290 -18.23 -6.03 -4.69
N VAL A 291 -17.25 -6.51 -5.45
CA VAL A 291 -17.05 -6.13 -6.85
C VAL A 291 -18.20 -6.63 -7.73
N THR A 292 -18.60 -7.89 -7.57
CA THR A 292 -19.65 -8.49 -8.41
C THR A 292 -21.07 -8.12 -8.00
N GLY A 293 -21.27 -7.67 -6.75
CA GLY A 293 -22.54 -7.17 -6.26
C GLY A 293 -22.89 -5.76 -6.72
N TYR A 294 -21.97 -5.08 -7.41
CA TYR A 294 -22.21 -3.76 -7.95
C TYR A 294 -23.22 -3.81 -9.11
N LYS A 295 -24.45 -3.36 -8.84
CA LYS A 295 -25.40 -3.01 -9.87
C LYS A 295 -25.23 -1.52 -10.14
N ALA A 296 -24.73 -1.15 -11.32
CA ALA A 296 -24.72 0.25 -11.74
C ALA A 296 -26.13 0.82 -11.51
N GLN A 297 -26.26 1.83 -10.67
CA GLN A 297 -27.51 2.58 -10.58
C GLN A 297 -27.68 3.28 -11.94
N LYS A 298 -28.76 2.93 -12.65
CA LYS A 298 -29.15 3.56 -13.91
C LYS A 298 -29.69 4.94 -13.63
#